data_7cf974d12da4d7c6a0eca46df905d232
#
_entry.id   7cf974d12da4d7c6a0eca46df905d232
#
_cell.length_a   1.000
_cell.length_b   1.000
_cell.length_c   1.000
_cell.angle_alpha   90.00
_cell.angle_beta   90.00
_cell.angle_gamma   90.00
#
_symmetry.space_group_name_H-M   'P 1'
#
loop_
_entity.id
_entity.type
_entity.pdbx_description
1 polymer ?
#
loop_
_entity_poly.entity_id
_entity_poly.type
_entity_poly.pdbx_seq_one_letter_code
_entity_poly.pdbx_strand_id
1 'polypeptide(L)'
;MKDKLIDENINKLEQRALKSYKIVEIYKKDLYSKVVFDFLKTQKFIPIENIDLIVKSTKEDLPIGSIMIHLKSKETVGFVGTLYSKKTLKNKKFIFCNIHSWIVDKNHRLYSFFLIQKKLKKKINLTAFTAVETLKGLLKKFGFEKKIIKEKFYFNLSLFTFKNDKLKIVKIDYIAPHIQIFINKCQKQLIKIKGVIIKKKGIRLFKILYLSDPNAFKKNYNGILNLISKKYKIYFFSEYIVGQNDSFFPNLNFISLTKKRDIYVKSIVNIDKSDLLESDLAF
;
A
#
# COMPACT_ATOMS: atom_id res chain seq x y z
N MET A 1 18.60 -28.71 -16.14
CA MET A 1 18.43 -28.42 -17.60
C MET A 1 17.32 -27.38 -17.85
N LYS A 2 16.12 -27.52 -17.29
CA LYS A 2 15.01 -26.54 -17.50
C LYS A 2 15.35 -25.10 -17.05
N ASP A 3 16.05 -24.92 -15.95
CA ASP A 3 16.37 -23.58 -15.42
C ASP A 3 17.36 -22.82 -16.31
N LYS A 4 18.37 -23.49 -16.89
CA LYS A 4 19.29 -22.87 -17.85
C LYS A 4 18.59 -22.37 -19.13
N LEU A 5 17.62 -23.13 -19.62
CA LEU A 5 16.87 -22.78 -20.84
C LEU A 5 15.94 -21.56 -20.57
N ILE A 6 15.41 -21.46 -19.35
CA ILE A 6 14.60 -20.32 -18.93
C ILE A 6 15.47 -19.07 -18.83
N ASP A 7 16.65 -19.16 -18.23
CA ASP A 7 17.58 -18.04 -18.09
C ASP A 7 18.09 -17.54 -19.44
N GLU A 8 18.41 -18.44 -20.39
CA GLU A 8 18.80 -18.05 -21.75
C GLU A 8 17.68 -17.34 -22.51
N ASN A 9 16.44 -17.79 -22.37
CA ASN A 9 15.30 -17.14 -23.00
C ASN A 9 15.01 -15.76 -22.37
N ILE A 10 15.15 -15.62 -21.06
CA ILE A 10 15.03 -14.33 -20.37
C ILE A 10 16.12 -13.37 -20.85
N ASN A 11 17.37 -13.81 -20.98
CA ASN A 11 18.47 -13.00 -21.48
C ASN A 11 18.26 -12.53 -22.93
N LYS A 12 17.77 -13.40 -23.81
CA LYS A 12 17.41 -13.02 -25.18
C LYS A 12 16.30 -11.99 -25.24
N LEU A 13 15.26 -12.14 -24.39
CA LEU A 13 14.18 -11.15 -24.26
C LEU A 13 14.72 -9.83 -23.70
N GLU A 14 15.62 -9.86 -22.73
CA GLU A 14 16.27 -8.67 -22.17
C GLU A 14 17.02 -7.88 -23.24
N GLN A 15 17.84 -8.56 -24.05
CA GLN A 15 18.56 -7.90 -25.15
C GLN A 15 17.62 -7.28 -26.19
N ARG A 16 16.54 -7.98 -26.55
CA ARG A 16 15.53 -7.44 -27.48
C ARG A 16 14.81 -6.22 -26.86
N ALA A 17 14.48 -6.32 -25.57
CA ALA A 17 13.84 -5.20 -24.87
C ALA A 17 14.72 -3.97 -24.81
N LEU A 18 16.01 -4.12 -24.50
CA LEU A 18 16.98 -3.02 -24.44
C LEU A 18 17.15 -2.31 -25.79
N LYS A 19 16.95 -3.01 -26.91
CA LYS A 19 16.94 -2.42 -28.25
C LYS A 19 15.68 -1.63 -28.58
N SER A 20 14.56 -1.97 -27.95
CA SER A 20 13.23 -1.42 -28.27
C SER A 20 12.70 -0.48 -27.21
N TYR A 21 13.15 -0.59 -25.95
CA TYR A 21 12.61 0.15 -24.83
C TYR A 21 13.70 0.71 -23.93
N LYS A 22 13.40 1.91 -23.37
CA LYS A 22 14.16 2.53 -22.29
C LYS A 22 13.33 2.48 -21.01
N ILE A 23 13.90 1.92 -19.92
CA ILE A 23 13.29 1.97 -18.60
C ILE A 23 13.93 3.09 -17.78
N VAL A 24 13.11 4.01 -17.31
CA VAL A 24 13.53 5.20 -16.55
C VAL A 24 12.88 5.18 -15.18
N GLU A 25 13.66 5.28 -14.11
CA GLU A 25 13.13 5.55 -12.76
C GLU A 25 12.70 7.02 -12.67
N ILE A 26 11.56 7.27 -12.05
CA ILE A 26 10.93 8.57 -11.99
C ILE A 26 10.90 9.06 -10.56
N TYR A 27 11.40 10.24 -10.34
CA TYR A 27 11.44 10.93 -9.06
C TYR A 27 10.46 12.11 -9.05
N LYS A 28 10.06 12.55 -7.86
CA LYS A 28 9.08 13.61 -7.67
C LYS A 28 9.41 14.91 -8.41
N LYS A 29 10.71 15.26 -8.46
CA LYS A 29 11.22 16.46 -9.15
C LYS A 29 11.58 16.21 -10.60
N ASP A 30 11.41 15.01 -11.11
CA ASP A 30 11.79 14.62 -12.45
C ASP A 30 10.82 15.21 -13.49
N LEU A 31 11.35 15.62 -14.63
CA LEU A 31 10.56 16.05 -15.80
C LEU A 31 9.59 14.96 -16.26
N TYR A 32 9.96 13.70 -16.06
CA TYR A 32 9.13 12.56 -16.38
C TYR A 32 7.88 12.42 -15.49
N SER A 33 7.81 13.12 -14.36
CA SER A 33 6.60 13.07 -13.52
C SER A 33 5.35 13.55 -14.28
N LYS A 34 5.48 14.62 -15.11
CA LYS A 34 4.40 15.09 -15.98
C LYS A 34 4.01 14.04 -17.02
N VAL A 35 4.98 13.38 -17.64
CA VAL A 35 4.74 12.31 -18.62
C VAL A 35 4.02 11.13 -17.99
N VAL A 36 4.36 10.80 -16.74
CA VAL A 36 3.63 9.77 -15.96
C VAL A 36 2.19 10.18 -15.72
N PHE A 37 1.96 11.41 -15.28
CA PHE A 37 0.61 11.91 -15.06
C PHE A 37 -0.23 11.84 -16.33
N ASP A 38 0.33 12.30 -17.45
CA ASP A 38 -0.39 12.29 -18.73
C ASP A 38 -0.68 10.86 -19.20
N PHE A 39 0.29 9.93 -19.06
CA PHE A 39 0.06 8.51 -19.34
C PHE A 39 -1.01 7.91 -18.45
N LEU A 40 -0.95 8.16 -17.13
CA LEU A 40 -1.90 7.57 -16.17
C LEU A 40 -3.32 8.15 -16.32
N LYS A 41 -3.47 9.42 -16.73
CA LYS A 41 -4.78 10.03 -17.05
C LYS A 41 -5.50 9.30 -18.17
N THR A 42 -4.78 8.70 -19.12
CA THR A 42 -5.38 7.90 -20.19
C THR A 42 -5.90 6.56 -19.68
N GLN A 43 -5.48 6.12 -18.47
CA GLN A 43 -5.86 4.84 -17.88
C GLN A 43 -7.14 4.97 -17.07
N LYS A 44 -8.24 4.39 -17.55
CA LYS A 44 -9.61 4.52 -16.98
C LYS A 44 -9.79 3.97 -15.56
N PHE A 45 -8.82 3.23 -15.01
CA PHE A 45 -8.99 2.51 -13.73
C PHE A 45 -8.20 3.11 -12.55
N ILE A 46 -7.41 4.13 -12.77
CA ILE A 46 -6.68 4.80 -11.68
C ILE A 46 -7.33 6.16 -11.42
N PRO A 47 -7.93 6.37 -10.25
CA PRO A 47 -8.38 7.68 -9.83
C PRO A 47 -7.20 8.65 -9.76
N ILE A 48 -7.32 9.81 -10.39
CA ILE A 48 -6.26 10.85 -10.42
C ILE A 48 -5.85 11.27 -9.01
N GLU A 49 -6.82 11.33 -8.08
CA GLU A 49 -6.59 11.65 -6.67
C GLU A 49 -5.59 10.70 -5.98
N ASN A 50 -5.59 9.44 -6.39
CA ASN A 50 -4.63 8.45 -5.85
C ASN A 50 -3.21 8.67 -6.38
N ILE A 51 -3.05 9.16 -7.60
CA ILE A 51 -1.76 9.49 -8.20
C ILE A 51 -1.14 10.66 -7.46
N ASP A 52 -1.92 11.71 -7.22
CA ASP A 52 -1.50 12.88 -6.44
C ASP A 52 -1.04 12.50 -5.03
N LEU A 53 -1.77 11.59 -4.38
CA LEU A 53 -1.40 11.07 -3.05
C LEU A 53 -0.07 10.32 -3.07
N ILE A 54 0.16 9.47 -4.09
CA ILE A 54 1.42 8.73 -4.26
C ILE A 54 2.58 9.71 -4.42
N VAL A 55 2.44 10.68 -5.32
CA VAL A 55 3.49 11.69 -5.58
C VAL A 55 3.77 12.52 -4.33
N LYS A 56 2.72 12.96 -3.60
CA LYS A 56 2.87 13.76 -2.38
C LYS A 56 3.47 12.96 -1.21
N SER A 57 3.20 11.65 -1.14
CA SER A 57 3.67 10.79 -0.04
C SER A 57 5.10 10.29 -0.21
N THR A 58 5.61 10.27 -1.42
CA THR A 58 6.97 9.78 -1.69
C THR A 58 8.01 10.84 -1.33
N LYS A 59 9.08 10.41 -0.66
CA LYS A 59 10.24 11.27 -0.38
C LYS A 59 10.94 11.65 -1.66
N GLU A 60 11.56 12.84 -1.69
CA GLU A 60 12.20 13.39 -2.90
C GLU A 60 13.37 12.56 -3.43
N ASP A 61 14.06 11.84 -2.53
CA ASP A 61 15.22 10.99 -2.82
C ASP A 61 14.86 9.58 -3.31
N LEU A 62 13.56 9.22 -3.31
CA LEU A 62 13.09 7.91 -3.71
C LEU A 62 12.25 7.99 -4.98
N PRO A 63 12.39 6.99 -5.89
CA PRO A 63 11.59 6.98 -7.11
C PRO A 63 10.11 6.70 -6.80
N ILE A 64 9.23 7.43 -7.47
CA ILE A 64 7.76 7.20 -7.43
C ILE A 64 7.33 6.03 -8.31
N GLY A 65 8.21 5.57 -9.18
CA GLY A 65 7.95 4.48 -10.10
C GLY A 65 9.01 4.31 -11.16
N SER A 66 8.67 3.56 -12.18
CA SER A 66 9.44 3.43 -13.41
C SER A 66 8.50 3.51 -14.61
N ILE A 67 8.95 4.16 -15.68
CA ILE A 67 8.27 4.16 -16.98
C ILE A 67 9.03 3.32 -17.99
N MET A 68 8.30 2.82 -18.97
CA MET A 68 8.79 2.16 -20.15
C MET A 68 8.51 3.02 -21.37
N ILE A 69 9.55 3.48 -22.03
CA ILE A 69 9.49 4.33 -23.22
C ILE A 69 9.86 3.45 -24.42
N HIS A 70 9.01 3.42 -25.43
CA HIS A 70 9.29 2.76 -26.70
C HIS A 70 10.23 3.65 -27.53
N LEU A 71 11.42 3.15 -27.89
CA LEU A 71 12.47 3.96 -28.48
C LEU A 71 12.14 4.48 -29.88
N LYS A 72 11.36 3.73 -30.66
CA LYS A 72 10.99 4.13 -32.02
C LYS A 72 9.93 5.24 -32.00
N SER A 73 8.83 5.10 -31.25
CA SER A 73 7.76 6.10 -31.20
C SER A 73 8.03 7.22 -30.18
N LYS A 74 8.99 7.05 -29.28
CA LYS A 74 9.26 7.96 -28.14
C LYS A 74 8.12 8.07 -27.12
N GLU A 75 7.13 7.19 -27.20
CA GLU A 75 5.96 7.20 -26.33
C GLU A 75 6.18 6.42 -25.06
N THR A 76 5.55 6.85 -23.98
CA THR A 76 5.45 6.07 -22.75
C THR A 76 4.39 4.99 -22.95
N VAL A 77 4.81 3.74 -22.88
CA VAL A 77 3.95 2.56 -23.12
C VAL A 77 3.73 1.71 -21.87
N GLY A 78 4.33 2.09 -20.75
CA GLY A 78 4.13 1.39 -19.49
C GLY A 78 4.62 2.16 -18.27
N PHE A 79 4.01 1.84 -17.13
CA PHE A 79 4.35 2.39 -15.82
C PHE A 79 4.21 1.32 -14.74
N VAL A 80 5.07 1.39 -13.75
CA VAL A 80 4.89 0.73 -12.46
C VAL A 80 5.17 1.72 -11.35
N GLY A 81 4.21 1.88 -10.45
CA GLY A 81 4.36 2.71 -9.26
C GLY A 81 5.13 1.99 -8.16
N THR A 82 5.87 2.74 -7.37
CA THR A 82 6.61 2.24 -6.20
C THR A 82 6.42 3.14 -5.00
N LEU A 83 6.13 2.54 -3.86
CA LEU A 83 6.06 3.24 -2.57
C LEU A 83 7.07 2.61 -1.62
N TYR A 84 8.04 3.40 -1.21
CA TYR A 84 9.10 2.95 -0.31
C TYR A 84 8.76 3.27 1.14
N SER A 85 9.08 2.32 2.02
CA SER A 85 8.99 2.50 3.47
C SER A 85 10.21 1.91 4.16
N LYS A 86 10.56 2.48 5.33
CA LYS A 86 11.59 1.94 6.22
C LYS A 86 10.90 1.32 7.43
N LYS A 87 11.18 0.06 7.71
CA LYS A 87 10.66 -0.66 8.87
C LYS A 87 11.79 -1.15 9.75
N THR A 88 11.57 -1.15 11.05
CA THR A 88 12.49 -1.75 12.02
C THR A 88 11.92 -3.10 12.42
N LEU A 89 12.62 -4.19 12.07
CA LEU A 89 12.26 -5.55 12.41
C LEU A 89 13.41 -6.13 13.23
N LYS A 90 13.12 -6.67 14.42
CA LYS A 90 14.13 -7.26 15.31
C LYS A 90 15.37 -6.35 15.49
N ASN A 91 15.14 -5.06 15.75
CA ASN A 91 16.13 -3.99 15.91
C ASN A 91 16.99 -3.67 14.66
N LYS A 92 16.66 -4.21 13.49
CA LYS A 92 17.33 -3.90 12.21
C LYS A 92 16.41 -3.12 11.30
N LYS A 93 16.97 -2.13 10.59
CA LYS A 93 16.21 -1.31 9.62
C LYS A 93 16.22 -1.98 8.26
N PHE A 94 15.05 -2.15 7.67
CA PHE A 94 14.84 -2.72 6.34
C PHE A 94 14.10 -1.75 5.45
N ILE A 95 14.39 -1.81 4.14
CA ILE A 95 13.67 -1.07 3.11
C ILE A 95 12.64 -2.00 2.50
N PHE A 96 11.41 -1.54 2.44
CA PHE A 96 10.31 -2.16 1.73
C PHE A 96 9.94 -1.30 0.53
N CYS A 97 9.60 -1.93 -0.58
CA CYS A 97 9.09 -1.28 -1.78
C CYS A 97 7.78 -1.97 -2.17
N ASN A 98 6.67 -1.28 -1.99
CA ASN A 98 5.38 -1.74 -2.48
C ASN A 98 5.24 -1.40 -3.96
N ILE A 99 4.99 -2.42 -4.77
CA ILE A 99 4.73 -2.31 -6.20
C ILE A 99 3.23 -2.14 -6.39
N HIS A 100 2.84 -1.06 -7.06
CA HIS A 100 1.44 -0.77 -7.36
C HIS A 100 1.28 -0.24 -8.78
N SER A 101 0.04 -0.11 -9.25
CA SER A 101 -0.29 0.54 -10.53
C SER A 101 0.57 0.04 -11.69
N TRP A 102 0.71 -1.29 -11.82
CA TRP A 102 1.49 -1.89 -12.90
C TRP A 102 0.65 -1.93 -14.17
N ILE A 103 0.93 -1.02 -15.07
CA ILE A 103 0.18 -0.78 -16.29
C ILE A 103 1.11 -0.80 -17.48
N VAL A 104 0.72 -1.52 -18.53
CA VAL A 104 1.46 -1.56 -19.80
C VAL A 104 0.45 -1.69 -20.93
N ASP A 105 0.63 -0.92 -22.01
CA ASP A 105 -0.18 -0.99 -23.20
C ASP A 105 -0.19 -2.39 -23.79
N LYS A 106 -1.34 -2.79 -24.33
CA LYS A 106 -1.61 -4.16 -24.74
C LYS A 106 -0.50 -4.75 -25.63
N ASN A 107 -0.02 -3.98 -26.58
CA ASN A 107 0.99 -4.42 -27.58
C ASN A 107 2.40 -4.55 -26.99
N HIS A 108 2.64 -4.02 -25.77
CA HIS A 108 3.95 -3.99 -25.13
C HIS A 108 4.05 -4.87 -23.87
N ARG A 109 2.97 -5.59 -23.52
CA ARG A 109 2.85 -6.39 -22.28
C ARG A 109 3.89 -7.47 -22.12
N LEU A 110 4.38 -8.04 -23.22
CA LEU A 110 5.45 -9.06 -23.18
C LEU A 110 6.70 -8.57 -22.44
N TYR A 111 6.96 -7.27 -22.52
CA TYR A 111 8.15 -6.64 -21.91
C TYR A 111 7.86 -5.96 -20.57
N SER A 112 6.66 -6.12 -20.03
CA SER A 112 6.23 -5.44 -18.79
C SER A 112 7.10 -5.73 -17.58
N PHE A 113 7.70 -6.92 -17.49
CA PHE A 113 8.54 -7.31 -16.36
C PHE A 113 9.83 -6.48 -16.24
N PHE A 114 10.32 -5.87 -17.31
CA PHE A 114 11.51 -5.00 -17.27
C PHE A 114 11.29 -3.76 -16.37
N LEU A 115 10.04 -3.33 -16.19
CA LEU A 115 9.71 -2.23 -15.26
C LEU A 115 10.14 -2.49 -13.82
N ILE A 116 10.15 -3.74 -13.38
CA ILE A 116 10.54 -4.11 -12.01
C ILE A 116 11.90 -4.82 -11.92
N GLN A 117 12.51 -5.17 -13.04
CA GLN A 117 13.73 -5.98 -13.09
C GLN A 117 14.87 -5.39 -12.23
N LYS A 118 15.12 -4.08 -12.34
CA LYS A 118 16.14 -3.41 -11.51
C LYS A 118 15.84 -3.54 -10.02
N LYS A 119 14.56 -3.56 -9.63
CA LYS A 119 14.13 -3.70 -8.23
C LYS A 119 14.28 -5.13 -7.73
N LEU A 120 14.04 -6.11 -8.60
CA LEU A 120 14.26 -7.54 -8.29
C LEU A 120 15.73 -7.85 -8.01
N LYS A 121 16.66 -7.15 -8.68
CA LYS A 121 18.11 -7.29 -8.49
C LYS A 121 18.62 -6.57 -7.21
N LYS A 122 17.85 -5.63 -6.64
CA LYS A 122 18.22 -4.92 -5.40
C LYS A 122 17.91 -5.81 -4.18
N LYS A 123 18.76 -5.74 -3.14
CA LYS A 123 18.51 -6.41 -1.84
C LYS A 123 17.49 -5.62 -1.02
N ILE A 124 16.25 -5.56 -1.46
CA ILE A 124 15.13 -4.90 -0.79
C ILE A 124 13.94 -5.85 -0.69
N ASN A 125 13.07 -5.61 0.27
CA ASN A 125 11.83 -6.36 0.41
C ASN A 125 10.79 -5.77 -0.55
N LEU A 126 10.22 -6.61 -1.41
CA LEU A 126 9.20 -6.21 -2.38
C LEU A 126 7.83 -6.71 -1.94
N THR A 127 6.81 -5.88 -2.06
CA THR A 127 5.42 -6.25 -1.77
C THR A 127 4.52 -5.83 -2.93
N ALA A 128 3.42 -6.57 -3.14
CA ALA A 128 2.38 -6.22 -4.09
C ALA A 128 1.02 -6.58 -3.49
N PHE A 129 0.24 -5.57 -3.10
CA PHE A 129 -1.04 -5.73 -2.40
C PHE A 129 -2.25 -5.76 -3.34
N THR A 130 -2.11 -5.25 -4.54
CA THR A 130 -3.22 -5.07 -5.49
C THR A 130 -2.97 -5.79 -6.81
N ALA A 131 -2.26 -6.92 -6.76
CA ALA A 131 -1.97 -7.70 -7.96
C ALA A 131 -3.26 -8.21 -8.61
N VAL A 132 -3.49 -7.81 -9.86
CA VAL A 132 -4.56 -8.35 -10.69
C VAL A 132 -4.27 -9.80 -11.08
N GLU A 133 -5.29 -10.57 -11.44
CA GLU A 133 -5.17 -12.00 -11.69
C GLU A 133 -4.05 -12.35 -12.69
N THR A 134 -3.96 -11.56 -13.77
CA THR A 134 -2.93 -11.75 -14.81
C THR A 134 -1.49 -11.58 -14.33
N LEU A 135 -1.26 -10.80 -13.26
CA LEU A 135 0.07 -10.57 -12.68
C LEU A 135 0.46 -11.62 -11.64
N LYS A 136 -0.49 -12.34 -11.05
CA LYS A 136 -0.22 -13.31 -9.98
C LYS A 136 0.74 -14.40 -10.39
N GLY A 137 0.57 -14.95 -11.60
CA GLY A 137 1.48 -15.95 -12.17
C GLY A 137 2.90 -15.41 -12.39
N LEU A 138 3.01 -14.18 -12.87
CA LEU A 138 4.29 -13.51 -13.11
C LEU A 138 5.02 -13.23 -11.79
N LEU A 139 4.34 -12.73 -10.77
CA LEU A 139 4.92 -12.48 -9.45
C LEU A 139 5.48 -13.77 -8.83
N LYS A 140 4.75 -14.90 -8.94
CA LYS A 140 5.23 -16.19 -8.46
C LYS A 140 6.53 -16.62 -9.18
N LYS A 141 6.60 -16.44 -10.51
CA LYS A 141 7.82 -16.74 -11.29
C LYS A 141 9.02 -15.89 -10.85
N PHE A 142 8.79 -14.69 -10.35
CA PHE A 142 9.83 -13.82 -9.78
C PHE A 142 10.16 -14.10 -8.30
N GLY A 143 9.65 -15.19 -7.74
CA GLY A 143 9.93 -15.61 -6.38
C GLY A 143 9.15 -14.84 -5.32
N PHE A 144 7.99 -14.26 -5.68
CA PHE A 144 7.08 -13.73 -4.70
C PHE A 144 6.24 -14.85 -4.08
N GLU A 145 6.18 -14.87 -2.77
CA GLU A 145 5.30 -15.75 -2.01
C GLU A 145 3.92 -15.11 -1.88
N LYS A 146 2.88 -15.92 -2.07
CA LYS A 146 1.51 -15.51 -1.81
C LYS A 146 1.23 -15.61 -0.31
N LYS A 147 0.77 -14.51 0.30
CA LYS A 147 0.23 -14.48 1.66
C LYS A 147 -1.24 -14.03 1.62
N ILE A 148 -2.07 -14.54 2.51
CA ILE A 148 -3.47 -14.15 2.62
C ILE A 148 -3.64 -13.29 3.87
N ILE A 149 -4.21 -12.10 3.69
CA ILE A 149 -4.66 -11.24 4.78
C ILE A 149 -6.18 -11.12 4.77
N LYS A 150 -6.76 -10.91 5.92
CA LYS A 150 -8.20 -10.63 6.06
C LYS A 150 -8.38 -9.14 6.33
N GLU A 151 -9.21 -8.46 5.56
CA GLU A 151 -9.66 -7.10 5.85
C GLU A 151 -11.06 -7.19 6.44
N LYS A 152 -11.23 -6.68 7.66
CA LYS A 152 -12.51 -6.66 8.37
C LYS A 152 -13.04 -5.24 8.41
N PHE A 153 -14.29 -5.08 8.05
CA PHE A 153 -14.98 -3.79 7.98
C PHE A 153 -15.98 -3.69 9.11
N TYR A 154 -16.10 -2.50 9.69
CA TYR A 154 -16.99 -2.21 10.80
C TYR A 154 -17.80 -0.95 10.51
N PHE A 155 -19.04 -0.96 10.91
CA PHE A 155 -19.88 0.21 10.94
C PHE A 155 -20.03 0.72 12.37
N ASN A 156 -19.77 2.02 12.61
CA ASN A 156 -19.87 2.61 13.93
C ASN A 156 -21.31 3.01 14.26
N LEU A 157 -22.03 2.14 14.93
CA LEU A 157 -23.39 2.38 15.42
C LEU A 157 -23.44 3.21 16.71
N SER A 158 -22.31 3.34 17.43
CA SER A 158 -22.27 3.96 18.75
C SER A 158 -22.37 5.51 18.74
N LEU A 159 -22.51 6.12 17.57
CA LEU A 159 -22.63 7.57 17.39
C LEU A 159 -23.80 8.17 18.19
N PHE A 160 -24.82 7.38 18.43
CA PHE A 160 -26.07 7.82 19.08
C PHE A 160 -26.09 7.61 20.59
N THR A 161 -25.14 6.88 21.18
CA THR A 161 -25.30 6.36 22.55
C THR A 161 -24.19 6.73 23.56
N PHE A 162 -23.03 7.25 23.12
CA PHE A 162 -21.91 7.46 24.05
C PHE A 162 -21.37 8.90 24.06
N LYS A 163 -21.60 9.59 25.14
CA LYS A 163 -20.78 10.74 25.59
C LYS A 163 -19.65 10.17 26.45
N ASN A 164 -18.43 10.19 25.96
CA ASN A 164 -17.26 9.88 26.78
C ASN A 164 -16.39 11.14 26.88
N ASP A 165 -16.68 11.95 27.87
CA ASP A 165 -16.06 13.27 28.08
C ASP A 165 -14.59 13.19 28.52
N LYS A 166 -14.10 11.96 28.78
CA LYS A 166 -12.73 11.69 29.26
C LYS A 166 -11.70 11.48 28.14
N LEU A 167 -12.17 11.31 26.88
CA LEU A 167 -11.28 11.10 25.73
C LEU A 167 -11.21 12.38 24.88
N LYS A 168 -10.00 12.83 24.55
CA LYS A 168 -9.78 14.01 23.71
C LYS A 168 -8.71 13.74 22.67
N ILE A 169 -8.92 14.19 21.43
CA ILE A 169 -7.86 14.25 20.43
C ILE A 169 -6.95 15.42 20.82
N VAL A 170 -5.70 15.12 21.13
CA VAL A 170 -4.71 16.12 21.57
C VAL A 170 -3.81 16.58 20.43
N LYS A 171 -3.58 15.72 19.44
CA LYS A 171 -2.74 16.04 18.28
C LYS A 171 -3.17 15.25 17.06
N ILE A 172 -3.02 15.85 15.88
CA ILE A 172 -3.19 15.18 14.58
C ILE A 172 -2.00 15.57 13.71
N ASP A 173 -1.28 14.57 13.22
CA ASP A 173 -0.20 14.75 12.24
C ASP A 173 -0.65 14.18 10.90
N TYR A 174 -0.53 14.97 9.84
CA TYR A 174 -0.78 14.54 8.48
C TYR A 174 0.56 14.21 7.83
N ILE A 175 0.82 12.91 7.66
CA ILE A 175 2.01 12.38 6.97
C ILE A 175 1.48 11.63 5.75
N ALA A 176 1.13 12.38 4.70
CA ALA A 176 0.46 11.81 3.52
C ALA A 176 1.08 10.48 3.07
N PRO A 177 0.28 9.46 2.77
CA PRO A 177 -1.18 9.41 2.78
C PRO A 177 -1.81 9.13 4.16
N HIS A 178 -1.00 9.04 5.22
CA HIS A 178 -1.40 8.62 6.54
C HIS A 178 -1.82 9.79 7.41
N ILE A 179 -2.73 9.49 8.34
CA ILE A 179 -3.12 10.38 9.44
C ILE A 179 -2.69 9.71 10.74
N GLN A 180 -1.98 10.43 11.58
CA GLN A 180 -1.67 10.02 12.94
C GLN A 180 -2.55 10.81 13.91
N ILE A 181 -3.35 10.11 14.69
CA ILE A 181 -4.26 10.71 15.69
C ILE A 181 -3.74 10.32 17.06
N PHE A 182 -3.54 11.32 17.90
CA PHE A 182 -3.12 11.13 19.27
C PHE A 182 -4.31 11.43 20.19
N ILE A 183 -4.73 10.43 20.95
CA ILE A 183 -5.88 10.52 21.85
C ILE A 183 -5.39 10.36 23.27
N ASN A 184 -5.77 11.30 24.13
CA ASN A 184 -5.47 11.27 25.55
C ASN A 184 -6.71 10.87 26.36
N LYS A 185 -6.49 10.02 27.36
CA LYS A 185 -7.49 9.69 28.38
C LYS A 185 -7.04 10.22 29.72
N CYS A 186 -7.75 11.25 30.25
CA CYS A 186 -7.50 11.82 31.58
C CYS A 186 -6.02 12.21 31.82
N GLN A 187 -5.34 12.76 30.81
CA GLN A 187 -3.93 13.20 30.84
C GLN A 187 -2.89 12.12 31.16
N LYS A 188 -3.29 10.86 31.38
CA LYS A 188 -2.39 9.78 31.83
C LYS A 188 -2.01 8.75 30.76
N GLN A 189 -2.79 8.62 29.69
CA GLN A 189 -2.55 7.59 28.68
C GLN A 189 -2.71 8.16 27.28
N LEU A 190 -1.63 8.13 26.48
CA LEU A 190 -1.62 8.58 25.10
C LEU A 190 -1.75 7.37 24.15
N ILE A 191 -2.83 7.30 23.40
CA ILE A 191 -3.06 6.31 22.36
C ILE A 191 -2.75 6.95 21.01
N LYS A 192 -1.75 6.42 20.30
CA LYS A 192 -1.44 6.83 18.93
C LYS A 192 -2.13 5.87 17.96
N ILE A 193 -2.93 6.42 17.06
CA ILE A 193 -3.59 5.68 15.98
C ILE A 193 -3.03 6.19 14.66
N LYS A 194 -2.49 5.29 13.85
CA LYS A 194 -2.11 5.60 12.47
C LYS A 194 -3.13 4.95 11.54
N GLY A 195 -3.65 5.71 10.62
CA GLY A 195 -4.64 5.22 9.66
C GLY A 195 -4.61 6.01 8.36
N VAL A 196 -5.48 5.63 7.44
CA VAL A 196 -5.70 6.31 6.17
C VAL A 196 -7.20 6.48 5.94
N ILE A 197 -7.59 7.63 5.40
CA ILE A 197 -8.97 7.86 4.96
C ILE A 197 -9.07 7.51 3.48
N ILE A 198 -9.91 6.54 3.18
CA ILE A 198 -10.18 6.09 1.81
C ILE A 198 -11.59 6.54 1.44
N LYS A 199 -11.73 7.16 0.27
CA LYS A 199 -13.03 7.49 -0.31
C LYS A 199 -13.29 6.54 -1.48
N LYS A 200 -14.40 5.79 -1.42
CA LYS A 200 -14.80 4.87 -2.49
C LYS A 200 -16.31 4.96 -2.70
N LYS A 201 -16.75 5.26 -3.91
CA LYS A 201 -18.18 5.40 -4.27
C LYS A 201 -18.95 6.31 -3.30
N GLY A 202 -18.38 7.46 -2.93
CA GLY A 202 -19.00 8.40 -2.00
C GLY A 202 -18.85 8.06 -0.51
N ILE A 203 -18.51 6.84 -0.16
CA ILE A 203 -18.32 6.39 1.22
C ILE A 203 -16.91 6.70 1.70
N ARG A 204 -16.79 7.30 2.88
CA ARG A 204 -15.51 7.50 3.58
C ARG A 204 -15.28 6.36 4.56
N LEU A 205 -14.10 5.76 4.48
CA LEU A 205 -13.65 4.67 5.34
C LEU A 205 -12.35 5.09 6.05
N PHE A 206 -12.26 4.93 7.36
CA PHE A 206 -11.00 5.06 8.09
C PHE A 206 -10.39 3.66 8.30
N LYS A 207 -9.28 3.41 7.63
CA LYS A 207 -8.53 2.16 7.76
C LYS A 207 -7.48 2.33 8.84
N ILE A 208 -7.59 1.54 9.91
CA ILE A 208 -6.60 1.51 10.99
C ILE A 208 -5.43 0.63 10.55
N LEU A 209 -4.23 1.20 10.55
CA LEU A 209 -3.00 0.52 10.16
C LEU A 209 -2.12 0.17 11.37
N TYR A 210 -2.17 0.99 12.42
CA TYR A 210 -1.34 0.82 13.60
C TYR A 210 -1.97 1.43 14.85
N LEU A 211 -1.77 0.77 15.98
CA LEU A 211 -2.13 1.25 17.32
C LEU A 211 -0.92 1.11 18.24
N SER A 212 -0.59 2.17 18.98
CA SER A 212 0.51 2.10 19.96
C SER A 212 0.15 1.24 21.17
N ASP A 213 -1.13 1.18 21.52
CA ASP A 213 -1.66 0.39 22.62
C ASP A 213 -3.01 -0.24 22.24
N PRO A 214 -2.99 -1.47 21.68
CA PRO A 214 -4.20 -2.18 21.31
C PRO A 214 -5.15 -2.46 22.48
N ASN A 215 -4.61 -2.68 23.69
CA ASN A 215 -5.43 -2.97 24.87
C ASN A 215 -6.17 -1.73 25.35
N ALA A 216 -5.51 -0.58 25.39
CA ALA A 216 -6.15 0.68 25.68
C ALA A 216 -7.18 1.06 24.63
N PHE A 217 -6.91 0.79 23.35
CA PHE A 217 -7.87 0.96 22.28
C PHE A 217 -9.11 0.07 22.50
N LYS A 218 -8.93 -1.23 22.75
CA LYS A 218 -10.05 -2.17 23.00
C LYS A 218 -10.94 -1.76 24.16
N LYS A 219 -10.34 -1.22 25.23
CA LYS A 219 -11.11 -0.71 26.40
C LYS A 219 -11.90 0.56 26.11
N ASN A 220 -11.52 1.35 25.13
CA ASN A 220 -12.08 2.68 24.85
C ASN A 220 -12.58 2.84 23.41
N TYR A 221 -12.69 1.76 22.63
CA TYR A 221 -12.90 1.80 21.20
C TYR A 221 -14.12 2.62 20.77
N ASN A 222 -15.27 2.49 21.45
CA ASN A 222 -16.49 3.26 21.14
C ASN A 222 -16.24 4.77 21.21
N GLY A 223 -15.63 5.23 22.29
CA GLY A 223 -15.32 6.66 22.45
C GLY A 223 -14.30 7.14 21.42
N ILE A 224 -13.28 6.32 21.14
CA ILE A 224 -12.26 6.62 20.13
C ILE A 224 -12.87 6.70 18.73
N LEU A 225 -13.68 5.71 18.33
CA LEU A 225 -14.35 5.72 17.03
C LEU A 225 -15.31 6.92 16.90
N ASN A 226 -16.04 7.26 17.96
CA ASN A 226 -16.91 8.43 17.98
C ASN A 226 -16.14 9.74 17.78
N LEU A 227 -14.98 9.90 18.43
CA LEU A 227 -14.13 11.07 18.22
C LEU A 227 -13.66 11.18 16.77
N ILE A 228 -13.19 10.07 16.18
CA ILE A 228 -12.75 10.02 14.80
C ILE A 228 -13.94 10.30 13.86
N SER A 229 -15.09 9.66 14.11
CA SER A 229 -16.31 9.85 13.31
C SER A 229 -16.77 11.30 13.31
N LYS A 230 -16.83 11.94 14.46
CA LYS A 230 -17.20 13.36 14.57
C LYS A 230 -16.21 14.27 13.85
N LYS A 231 -14.89 14.03 14.02
CA LYS A 231 -13.85 14.87 13.43
C LYS A 231 -13.81 14.80 11.92
N TYR A 232 -13.98 13.60 11.35
CA TYR A 232 -13.77 13.36 9.91
C TYR A 232 -15.06 13.05 9.15
N LYS A 233 -16.21 12.98 9.82
CA LYS A 233 -17.51 12.54 9.26
C LYS A 233 -17.39 11.16 8.60
N ILE A 234 -16.80 10.21 9.34
CA ILE A 234 -16.54 8.84 8.91
C ILE A 234 -17.30 7.89 9.85
N TYR A 235 -18.02 6.95 9.28
CA TYR A 235 -18.82 5.96 10.00
C TYR A 235 -18.37 4.55 9.78
N PHE A 236 -17.52 4.34 8.76
CA PHE A 236 -16.96 3.05 8.40
C PHE A 236 -15.50 2.98 8.81
N PHE A 237 -15.12 1.87 9.41
CA PHE A 237 -13.76 1.58 9.83
C PHE A 237 -13.33 0.24 9.26
N SER A 238 -12.04 0.05 9.02
CA SER A 238 -11.50 -1.26 8.71
C SER A 238 -10.15 -1.48 9.35
N GLU A 239 -9.81 -2.74 9.52
CA GLU A 239 -8.50 -3.20 9.94
C GLU A 239 -8.07 -4.41 9.12
N TYR A 240 -6.78 -4.69 9.12
CA TYR A 240 -6.26 -5.94 8.61
C TYR A 240 -6.02 -6.92 9.76
N ILE A 241 -6.54 -8.13 9.61
CA ILE A 241 -6.33 -9.23 10.55
C ILE A 241 -5.29 -10.17 9.94
N VAL A 242 -4.23 -10.41 10.67
CA VAL A 242 -3.07 -11.21 10.23
C VAL A 242 -3.09 -12.61 10.83
N GLY A 243 -3.58 -12.76 12.05
CA GLY A 243 -3.76 -14.01 12.77
C GLY A 243 -5.21 -14.30 13.15
N GLN A 244 -5.46 -15.35 13.94
CA GLN A 244 -6.81 -15.65 14.41
C GLN A 244 -7.30 -14.67 15.49
N ASN A 245 -6.40 -14.02 16.25
CA ASN A 245 -6.72 -13.18 17.42
C ASN A 245 -6.24 -11.74 17.34
N ASP A 246 -5.75 -11.28 16.19
CA ASP A 246 -5.08 -9.97 16.05
C ASP A 246 -6.04 -8.81 15.71
N SER A 247 -7.35 -8.97 15.97
CA SER A 247 -8.31 -7.89 15.78
C SER A 247 -8.12 -6.80 16.82
N PHE A 248 -8.02 -5.54 16.39
CA PHE A 248 -8.03 -4.37 17.26
C PHE A 248 -9.42 -4.14 17.86
N PHE A 249 -10.47 -4.56 17.15
CA PHE A 249 -11.83 -4.43 17.62
C PHE A 249 -12.21 -5.64 18.48
N PRO A 250 -12.85 -5.43 19.62
CA PRO A 250 -13.40 -6.52 20.41
C PRO A 250 -14.47 -7.27 19.59
N ASN A 251 -14.69 -8.55 19.91
CA ASN A 251 -15.77 -9.34 19.30
C ASN A 251 -17.13 -8.74 19.70
N LEU A 252 -17.64 -7.87 18.90
CA LEU A 252 -18.91 -7.19 19.11
C LEU A 252 -19.92 -7.64 18.09
N ASN A 253 -21.19 -7.62 18.49
CA ASN A 253 -22.35 -7.92 17.65
C ASN A 253 -22.60 -6.88 16.55
N PHE A 254 -21.53 -6.37 15.93
CA PHE A 254 -21.62 -5.43 14.82
C PHE A 254 -21.68 -6.18 13.49
N ILE A 255 -22.34 -5.58 12.52
CA ILE A 255 -22.30 -6.02 11.14
C ILE A 255 -20.84 -5.89 10.67
N SER A 256 -20.09 -6.98 10.72
CA SER A 256 -18.72 -7.00 10.23
C SER A 256 -18.66 -7.81 8.94
N LEU A 257 -18.16 -7.18 7.89
CA LEU A 257 -17.85 -7.84 6.64
C LEU A 257 -16.35 -8.18 6.60
N THR A 258 -16.01 -9.42 6.36
CA THR A 258 -14.62 -9.85 6.21
C THR A 258 -14.30 -10.16 4.76
N LYS A 259 -13.28 -9.53 4.22
CA LYS A 259 -12.76 -9.77 2.87
C LYS A 259 -11.36 -10.36 2.95
N LYS A 260 -11.15 -11.50 2.30
CA LYS A 260 -9.80 -12.05 2.09
C LYS A 260 -9.12 -11.31 0.94
N ARG A 261 -7.83 -11.00 1.11
CA ARG A 261 -6.99 -10.40 0.08
C ARG A 261 -5.70 -11.20 -0.08
N ASP A 262 -5.33 -11.44 -1.32
CA ASP A 262 -4.03 -11.99 -1.66
C ASP A 262 -3.01 -10.86 -1.68
N ILE A 263 -1.91 -11.05 -1.00
CA ILE A 263 -0.72 -10.20 -1.10
C ILE A 263 0.46 -11.03 -1.57
N TYR A 264 1.37 -10.40 -2.26
CA TYR A 264 2.56 -11.04 -2.79
C TYR A 264 3.80 -10.39 -2.18
N VAL A 265 4.71 -11.19 -1.66
CA VAL A 265 5.89 -10.72 -0.93
C VAL A 265 7.12 -11.44 -1.44
N LYS A 266 8.15 -10.68 -1.82
CA LYS A 266 9.50 -11.19 -2.02
C LYS A 266 10.40 -10.53 -0.99
N SER A 267 10.84 -11.30 0.00
CA SER A 267 11.60 -10.79 1.13
C SER A 267 13.00 -11.37 1.16
N ILE A 268 13.96 -10.54 1.57
CA ILE A 268 15.34 -10.95 1.87
C ILE A 268 15.51 -11.42 3.32
N VAL A 269 14.47 -11.27 4.15
CA VAL A 269 14.43 -11.70 5.55
C VAL A 269 13.13 -12.43 5.82
N ASN A 270 13.11 -13.27 6.85
CA ASN A 270 11.86 -13.89 7.29
C ASN A 270 10.97 -12.81 7.90
N ILE A 271 9.88 -12.50 7.22
CA ILE A 271 8.92 -11.44 7.57
C ILE A 271 7.64 -12.10 8.03
N ASP A 272 7.23 -11.78 9.25
CA ASP A 272 5.92 -12.16 9.75
C ASP A 272 4.83 -11.30 9.08
N LYS A 273 3.61 -11.82 9.05
CA LYS A 273 2.50 -11.12 8.42
C LYS A 273 2.22 -9.75 9.08
N SER A 274 2.42 -9.64 10.40
CA SER A 274 2.29 -8.40 11.17
C SER A 274 3.25 -7.31 10.71
N ASP A 275 4.45 -7.68 10.28
CA ASP A 275 5.48 -6.74 9.85
C ASP A 275 5.15 -6.04 8.51
N LEU A 276 4.22 -6.60 7.74
CA LEU A 276 3.82 -6.08 6.43
C LEU A 276 2.82 -4.92 6.52
N LEU A 277 2.11 -4.77 7.65
CA LEU A 277 0.88 -3.97 7.68
C LEU A 277 1.06 -2.46 7.85
N GLU A 278 2.21 -2.00 8.35
CA GLU A 278 2.33 -0.62 8.84
C GLU A 278 2.45 0.47 7.78
N SER A 279 2.91 0.14 6.57
CA SER A 279 3.23 1.18 5.58
C SER A 279 2.66 0.95 4.17
N ASP A 280 2.26 -0.28 3.85
CA ASP A 280 2.07 -0.69 2.46
C ASP A 280 0.61 -0.70 2.02
N LEU A 281 -0.31 -0.32 2.91
CA LEU A 281 -1.75 -0.55 2.76
C LEU A 281 -2.55 0.72 2.50
N ALA A 282 -1.88 1.81 2.18
CA ALA A 282 -2.53 3.11 1.96
C ALA A 282 -3.31 3.21 0.63
N PHE A 283 -3.22 2.20 -0.26
CA PHE A 283 -3.82 2.25 -1.60
C PHE A 283 -4.74 1.10 -1.93
#